data_f308520d6019b891d22d4ae017e27369
#
_entry.id   f308520d6019b891d22d4ae017e27369
#
_cell.length_a   1.000
_cell.length_b   1.000
_cell.length_c   1.000
_cell.angle_alpha   90.00
_cell.angle_beta   90.00
_cell.angle_gamma   90.00
#
_symmetry.space_group_name_H-M   'P 1'
#
loop_
_entity.id
_entity.type
_entity.pdbx_description
1 polymer ?
#
loop_
_entity_poly.entity_id
_entity_poly.type
_entity_poly.pdbx_seq_one_letter_code
_entity_poly.pdbx_strand_id
1 'polypeptide(L)' 'NLDEAKLESELADRSLRQAEENRRVSKSQYEVGLETLSDHLEAQALWQQAYETQVDARFQLYLNYVAYLKAAGTLHDKL' A
#
# COMPACT_ATOMS: atom_id res chain seq x y z
N ASN A 1 -8.89 11.66 8.97
CA ASN A 1 -8.97 12.89 8.19
C ASN A 1 -8.40 12.64 6.80
N LEU A 2 -8.88 13.39 5.80
CA LEU A 2 -8.52 13.15 4.40
C LEU A 2 -7.03 13.35 4.13
N ASP A 3 -6.42 14.37 4.72
CA ASP A 3 -5.00 14.64 4.53
C ASP A 3 -4.12 13.54 5.11
N GLU A 4 -4.49 13.01 6.25
CA GLU A 4 -3.79 11.88 6.86
C GLU A 4 -3.94 10.62 6.01
N ALA A 5 -5.13 10.39 5.47
CA ALA A 5 -5.38 9.24 4.61
C ALA A 5 -4.58 9.33 3.31
N LYS A 6 -4.44 10.54 2.73
CA LYS A 6 -3.59 10.75 1.55
C LYS A 6 -2.14 10.45 1.85
N LEU A 7 -1.63 10.92 2.99
CA LEU A 7 -0.25 10.67 3.38
C LEU A 7 -0.01 9.18 3.61
N GLU A 8 -0.92 8.49 4.28
CA GLU A 8 -0.82 7.05 4.51
C GLU A 8 -0.81 6.29 3.19
N SER A 9 -1.64 6.70 2.22
CA SER A 9 -1.67 6.08 0.91
C SER A 9 -0.35 6.27 0.16
N GLU A 10 0.23 7.47 0.23
CA GLU A 10 1.53 7.74 -0.41
C GLU A 10 2.65 6.94 0.22
N LEU A 11 2.66 6.83 1.55
CA LEU A 11 3.66 6.03 2.26
C LEU A 11 3.52 4.54 1.93
N ALA A 12 2.27 4.06 1.85
CA ALA A 12 2.02 2.68 1.47
C ALA A 12 2.46 2.38 0.04
N ASP A 13 2.27 3.33 -0.90
CA ASP A 13 2.74 3.19 -2.28
C ASP A 13 4.27 3.09 -2.33
N ARG A 14 4.97 3.91 -1.55
CA ARG A 14 6.44 3.86 -1.48
C ARG A 14 6.92 2.55 -0.89
N SER A 15 6.26 2.08 0.18
CA SER A 15 6.61 0.81 0.82
C SER A 15 6.41 -0.35 -0.14
N LEU A 16 5.35 -0.33 -0.92
CA LEU A 16 5.10 -1.37 -1.91
C LEU A 16 6.18 -1.37 -3.01
N ARG A 17 6.55 -0.20 -3.52
CA ARG A 17 7.62 -0.12 -4.52
C ARG A 17 8.94 -0.65 -3.99
N GLN A 18 9.25 -0.33 -2.73
CA GLN A 18 10.45 -0.84 -2.07
C GLN A 18 10.39 -2.37 -1.96
N ALA A 19 9.25 -2.92 -1.54
CA ALA A 19 9.07 -4.36 -1.39
C ALA A 19 9.11 -5.07 -2.75
N GLU A 20 8.58 -4.45 -3.80
CA GLU A 20 8.66 -5.00 -5.17
C GLU A 20 10.10 -5.09 -5.66
N GLU A 21 10.90 -4.06 -5.40
CA GLU A 21 12.31 -4.05 -5.77
C GLU A 21 13.08 -5.10 -4.98
N ASN A 22 12.81 -5.23 -3.68
CA ASN A 22 13.44 -6.24 -2.85
C ASN A 22 13.08 -7.65 -3.32
N ARG A 23 11.84 -7.87 -3.70
CA ARG A 23 11.38 -9.16 -4.23
C ARG A 23 12.08 -9.48 -5.55
N ARG A 24 12.20 -8.50 -6.43
CA ARG A 24 12.87 -8.68 -7.74
C ARG A 24 14.32 -9.05 -7.54
N VAL A 25 15.03 -8.34 -6.67
CA VAL A 25 16.44 -8.62 -6.39
C VAL A 25 16.59 -10.00 -5.75
N SER A 26 15.73 -10.33 -4.79
CA SER A 26 15.74 -11.63 -4.12
C SER A 26 15.53 -12.77 -5.12
N LYS A 27 14.61 -12.62 -6.06
CA LYS A 27 14.36 -13.62 -7.08
C LYS A 27 15.61 -13.84 -7.94
N SER A 28 16.25 -12.74 -8.35
CA SER A 28 17.46 -12.81 -9.16
C SER A 28 18.60 -13.51 -8.39
N GLN A 29 18.80 -13.18 -7.13
CA GLN A 29 19.83 -13.79 -6.29
C GLN A 29 19.55 -15.27 -6.02
N TYR A 30 18.29 -15.62 -5.82
CA TYR A 30 17.90 -17.01 -5.63
C TYR A 30 18.21 -17.84 -6.89
N GLU A 31 17.90 -17.31 -8.06
CA GLU A 31 18.12 -18.01 -9.32
C GLU A 31 19.60 -18.32 -9.58
N VAL A 32 20.50 -17.45 -9.11
CA VAL A 32 21.95 -17.67 -9.27
C VAL A 32 22.60 -18.30 -8.03
N GLY A 33 21.81 -18.72 -7.05
CA GLY A 33 22.32 -19.45 -5.89
C GLY A 33 22.93 -18.58 -4.79
N LEU A 34 22.73 -17.26 -4.85
CA LEU A 34 23.26 -16.34 -3.83
C LEU A 34 22.33 -16.15 -2.64
N GLU A 35 21.10 -16.64 -2.72
CA GLU A 35 20.11 -16.51 -1.67
C GLU A 35 19.38 -17.82 -1.49
N THR A 36 18.95 -18.11 -0.25
CA THR A 36 18.23 -19.35 0.03
C THR A 36 16.76 -19.24 -0.36
N LEU A 37 16.09 -20.38 -0.52
CA LEU A 37 14.64 -20.40 -0.74
C LEU A 37 13.89 -19.71 0.39
N SER A 38 14.34 -19.92 1.63
CA SER A 38 13.73 -19.29 2.81
C SER A 38 13.78 -17.77 2.71
N ASP A 39 14.94 -17.21 2.32
CA ASP A 39 15.10 -15.76 2.15
C ASP A 39 14.20 -15.23 1.03
N HIS A 40 14.09 -15.96 -0.06
CA HIS A 40 13.25 -15.57 -1.18
C HIS A 40 11.77 -15.59 -0.80
N LEU A 41 11.33 -16.61 -0.06
CA LEU A 41 9.95 -16.68 0.42
C LEU A 41 9.64 -15.56 1.42
N GLU A 42 10.61 -15.18 2.24
CA GLU A 42 10.47 -14.04 3.14
C GLU A 42 10.25 -12.75 2.36
N ALA A 43 11.03 -12.52 1.30
CA ALA A 43 10.88 -11.34 0.45
C ALA A 43 9.50 -11.31 -0.21
N GLN A 44 8.98 -12.46 -0.65
CA GLN A 44 7.64 -12.56 -1.21
C GLN A 44 6.56 -12.23 -0.17
N ALA A 45 6.72 -12.72 1.06
CA ALA A 45 5.78 -12.45 2.15
C ALA A 45 5.75 -10.98 2.51
N LEU A 46 6.92 -10.33 2.55
CA LEU A 46 7.02 -8.90 2.81
C LEU A 46 6.37 -8.08 1.70
N TRP A 47 6.54 -8.49 0.45
CA TRP A 47 5.87 -7.83 -0.67
C TRP A 47 4.36 -7.95 -0.56
N GLN A 48 3.85 -9.14 -0.24
CA GLN A 48 2.42 -9.35 -0.10
C GLN A 48 1.84 -8.52 1.03
N GLN A 49 2.54 -8.43 2.16
CA GLN A 49 2.13 -7.60 3.29
C GLN A 49 2.08 -6.12 2.88
N ALA A 50 3.07 -5.64 2.14
CA ALA A 50 3.10 -4.25 1.67
C ALA A 50 1.96 -4.00 0.67
N TYR A 51 1.64 -4.97 -0.17
CA TYR A 51 0.53 -4.88 -1.12
C TYR A 51 -0.81 -4.76 -0.37
N GLU A 52 -1.02 -5.59 0.64
CA GLU A 52 -2.25 -5.54 1.44
C GLU A 52 -2.37 -4.21 2.18
N THR A 53 -1.28 -3.70 2.71
CA THR A 53 -1.25 -2.39 3.38
C THR A 53 -1.62 -1.27 2.40
N GLN A 54 -1.11 -1.35 1.17
CA GLN A 54 -1.44 -0.36 0.14
C GLN A 54 -2.93 -0.40 -0.20
N VAL A 55 -3.50 -1.59 -0.37
CA VAL A 55 -4.93 -1.74 -0.68
C VAL A 55 -5.77 -1.16 0.45
N ASP A 56 -5.42 -1.47 1.71
CA ASP A 56 -6.12 -0.92 2.87
C ASP A 56 -6.02 0.61 2.93
N ALA A 57 -4.85 1.16 2.68
CA ALA A 57 -4.65 2.61 2.71
C ALA A 57 -5.47 3.31 1.63
N ARG A 58 -5.54 2.74 0.44
CA ARG A 58 -6.37 3.28 -0.64
C ARG A 58 -7.84 3.18 -0.32
N PHE A 59 -8.26 2.08 0.30
CA PHE A 59 -9.64 1.92 0.71
C PHE A 59 -10.02 2.95 1.77
N GLN A 60 -9.15 3.17 2.76
CA GLN A 60 -9.37 4.19 3.78
C GLN A 60 -9.43 5.60 3.18
N LEU A 61 -8.57 5.87 2.20
CA LEU A 61 -8.59 7.14 1.48
C LEU A 61 -9.93 7.32 0.78
N TYR A 62 -10.41 6.28 0.10
CA TYR A 62 -11.70 6.31 -0.58
C TYR A 62 -12.85 6.57 0.39
N LEU A 63 -12.86 5.88 1.54
CA LEU A 63 -13.90 6.07 2.55
C LEU A 63 -13.89 7.49 3.12
N ASN A 64 -12.71 8.05 3.37
CA ASN A 64 -12.57 9.43 3.84
C ASN A 64 -13.07 10.42 2.80
N TYR A 65 -12.77 10.17 1.54
CA TYR A 65 -13.23 11.01 0.44
C TYR A 65 -14.75 10.99 0.32
N VAL A 66 -15.36 9.81 0.39
CA VAL A 66 -16.83 9.65 0.34
C VAL A 66 -17.48 10.35 1.52
N ALA A 67 -16.92 10.21 2.72
CA ALA A 67 -17.43 10.89 3.91
C ALA A 67 -17.38 12.41 3.76
N TYR A 68 -16.30 12.91 3.18
CA TYR A 68 -16.14 14.34 2.89
C TYR A 68 -17.22 14.82 1.92
N LEU A 69 -17.46 14.08 0.84
CA LEU A 69 -18.49 14.44 -0.14
C LEU A 69 -19.89 14.40 0.47
N LYS A 70 -20.18 13.42 1.30
CA LYS A 70 -21.47 13.33 1.99
C LYS A 70 -21.70 14.51 2.90
N ALA A 71 -20.71 14.91 3.68
CA ALA A 71 -20.79 16.06 4.56
C ALA A 71 -21.04 17.35 3.76
N ALA A 72 -20.29 17.53 2.66
CA ALA A 72 -20.45 18.70 1.79
C ALA A 72 -21.83 18.70 1.15
N GLY A 73 -22.30 17.54 0.67
CA GLY A 73 -23.62 17.40 0.06
C GLY A 73 -24.75 17.68 1.04
N THR A 74 -24.63 17.19 2.27
CA THR A 74 -25.61 17.45 3.32
C THR A 74 -25.69 18.93 3.65
N LEU A 75 -24.54 19.59 3.75
CA LEU A 75 -24.50 21.04 3.98
C LEU A 75 -25.14 21.81 2.84
N HIS A 76 -24.87 21.39 1.63
CA HIS A 76 -25.43 22.01 0.42
C HIS A 76 -26.94 21.86 0.37
N ASP A 77 -27.45 20.68 0.70
CA ASP A 77 -28.87 20.37 0.69
C ASP A 77 -29.65 21.22 1.70
N LYS A 78 -29.01 21.62 2.79
CA LYS A 78 -29.62 22.46 3.81
C LYS A 78 -29.64 23.93 3.44
N LEU A 79 -28.89 24.34 2.48
CA LEU A 79 -28.87 25.72 2.01
C LEU A 79 -29.99 25.98 1.01
#